data_7289361ad5bd6c186a0445388691c209
#
_entry.id   7289361ad5bd6c186a0445388691c209
#
_cell.length_a   1.000
_cell.length_b   1.000
_cell.length_c   1.000
_cell.angle_alpha   90.00
_cell.angle_beta   90.00
_cell.angle_gamma   90.00
#
_symmetry.space_group_name_H-M   'P 1'
#
loop_
_entity.id
_entity.type
_entity.pdbx_description
1 polymer ?
#
loop_
_entity_poly.entity_id
_entity_poly.type
_entity_poly.pdbx_seq_one_letter_code
_entity_poly.pdbx_strand_id
1 'polypeptide(L)'
;MSPMPPTAAPRPSGLRHVTALRYVTPLREGGSLPGLMEADDLGTYVVKYSGAGQGLPVLVAEVVSGELARGLGLPVPELVTVELDPALGLSEPDQEVQDLLRRSPGWNLGMDFLPGALDLDPGAFPVDPGFAGRVLWFDALVGNVDRTWRNVNMLRWHGEPWLIDHGATLTFHHAWTGPEPPEVVAAGAARPYDASAHVLVRAAPDLAAADAALAPRVTPDLVGAAVDRVPDRWLDVAGFADPAQVRAAYVTRLLARCAAREAWLPGVRALLRGRGA
;
A
#
# COMPACT_ATOMS: atom_id res chain seq x y z
N MET A 1 -30.64 -7.86 23.23
CA MET A 1 -29.49 -6.93 23.28
C MET A 1 -28.25 -7.76 23.07
N SER A 2 -27.71 -7.76 21.84
CA SER A 2 -26.43 -8.41 21.57
C SER A 2 -25.29 -7.58 22.17
N PRO A 3 -24.26 -8.21 22.78
CA PRO A 3 -23.14 -7.47 23.33
C PRO A 3 -22.36 -6.77 22.20
N MET A 4 -22.03 -5.50 22.42
CA MET A 4 -21.11 -4.77 21.55
C MET A 4 -19.76 -5.51 21.49
N PRO A 5 -19.13 -5.60 20.31
CA PRO A 5 -17.78 -6.16 20.22
C PRO A 5 -16.81 -5.31 21.07
N PRO A 6 -15.80 -5.94 21.70
CA PRO A 6 -14.85 -5.23 22.53
C PRO A 6 -14.12 -4.17 21.71
N THR A 7 -14.02 -2.96 22.25
CA THR A 7 -13.21 -1.87 21.71
C THR A 7 -11.77 -2.38 21.57
N ALA A 8 -11.27 -2.42 20.35
CA ALA A 8 -9.88 -2.83 20.12
C ALA A 8 -8.94 -1.92 20.91
N ALA A 9 -7.99 -2.52 21.63
CA ALA A 9 -6.94 -1.77 22.33
C ALA A 9 -6.18 -0.88 21.32
N PRO A 10 -5.72 0.33 21.74
CA PRO A 10 -4.93 1.19 20.89
C PRO A 10 -3.69 0.42 20.41
N ARG A 11 -3.50 0.34 19.09
CA ARG A 11 -2.33 -0.31 18.50
C ARG A 11 -1.10 0.51 18.86
N PRO A 12 0.04 -0.14 19.20
CA PRO A 12 1.29 0.57 19.45
C PRO A 12 1.66 1.41 18.21
N SER A 13 2.27 2.58 18.44
CA SER A 13 2.80 3.41 17.36
C SER A 13 3.92 2.66 16.62
N GLY A 14 3.92 2.73 15.27
CA GLY A 14 4.88 2.04 14.42
C GLY A 14 4.46 0.60 14.03
N LEU A 15 5.18 0.04 13.07
CA LEU A 15 5.06 -1.37 12.68
C LEU A 15 5.79 -2.26 13.71
N ARG A 16 5.38 -3.53 13.82
CA ARG A 16 6.14 -4.53 14.53
C ARG A 16 7.53 -4.66 13.89
N HIS A 17 8.56 -4.80 14.70
CA HIS A 17 9.95 -4.91 14.25
C HIS A 17 10.44 -6.35 14.43
N VAL A 18 11.11 -6.87 13.41
CA VAL A 18 11.73 -8.20 13.40
C VAL A 18 13.13 -8.10 12.81
N THR A 19 13.97 -9.09 13.12
CA THR A 19 15.33 -9.20 12.58
C THR A 19 15.40 -10.35 11.58
N ALA A 20 15.90 -10.09 10.37
CA ALA A 20 16.13 -11.13 9.38
C ALA A 20 17.23 -12.08 9.86
N LEU A 21 16.97 -13.39 9.86
CA LEU A 21 17.92 -14.44 10.23
C LEU A 21 18.47 -15.18 9.00
N ARG A 22 17.65 -15.33 7.97
CA ARG A 22 18.03 -16.08 6.77
C ARG A 22 17.39 -15.49 5.52
N TYR A 23 18.19 -15.24 4.49
CA TYR A 23 17.71 -15.02 3.13
C TYR A 23 17.35 -16.36 2.49
N VAL A 24 16.16 -16.47 1.91
CA VAL A 24 15.68 -17.73 1.32
C VAL A 24 15.83 -17.72 -0.19
N THR A 25 15.25 -16.73 -0.89
CA THR A 25 15.27 -16.63 -2.35
C THR A 25 14.80 -15.25 -2.83
N PRO A 26 15.27 -14.78 -3.99
CA PRO A 26 14.66 -13.62 -4.64
C PRO A 26 13.30 -13.98 -5.22
N LEU A 27 12.37 -13.04 -5.16
CA LEU A 27 11.12 -13.09 -5.90
C LEU A 27 11.32 -12.26 -7.18
N ARG A 28 11.46 -12.94 -8.32
CA ARG A 28 11.82 -12.31 -9.61
C ARG A 28 10.64 -11.62 -10.30
N GLU A 29 9.50 -11.52 -9.65
CA GLU A 29 8.31 -10.85 -10.13
C GLU A 29 8.28 -9.40 -9.64
N GLY A 30 8.26 -8.45 -10.57
CA GLY A 30 8.26 -7.00 -10.30
C GLY A 30 9.64 -6.35 -10.35
N GLY A 31 9.65 -5.04 -10.60
CA GLY A 31 10.88 -4.24 -10.84
C GLY A 31 11.73 -3.93 -9.60
N SER A 32 11.32 -4.32 -8.38
CA SER A 32 12.01 -4.01 -7.12
C SER A 32 12.81 -5.17 -6.54
N LEU A 33 12.77 -6.34 -7.18
CA LEU A 33 13.48 -7.58 -6.78
C LEU A 33 13.34 -7.88 -5.27
N PRO A 34 12.11 -8.07 -4.74
CA PRO A 34 11.92 -8.39 -3.34
C PRO A 34 12.50 -9.78 -3.00
N GLY A 35 12.83 -9.99 -1.73
CA GLY A 35 13.36 -11.27 -1.25
C GLY A 35 12.49 -11.92 -0.20
N LEU A 36 12.47 -13.25 -0.18
CA LEU A 36 11.85 -14.02 0.89
C LEU A 36 12.87 -14.21 2.03
N MET A 37 12.49 -13.83 3.25
CA MET A 37 13.34 -13.93 4.43
C MET A 37 12.63 -14.57 5.61
N GLU A 38 13.37 -15.36 6.40
CA GLU A 38 12.95 -15.82 7.71
C GLU A 38 13.46 -14.84 8.78
N ALA A 39 12.66 -14.60 9.82
CA ALA A 39 12.96 -13.66 10.88
C ALA A 39 12.99 -14.33 12.27
N ASP A 40 13.42 -13.56 13.27
CA ASP A 40 13.64 -13.99 14.67
C ASP A 40 12.35 -14.34 15.43
N ASP A 41 11.21 -13.94 14.90
CA ASP A 41 9.88 -14.29 15.42
C ASP A 41 9.30 -15.59 14.82
N LEU A 42 10.09 -16.36 14.08
CA LEU A 42 9.73 -17.55 13.32
C LEU A 42 8.80 -17.25 12.11
N GLY A 43 8.58 -15.97 11.78
CA GLY A 43 7.82 -15.54 10.61
C GLY A 43 8.66 -15.61 9.34
N THR A 44 7.96 -15.67 8.21
CA THR A 44 8.56 -15.55 6.86
C THR A 44 7.94 -14.33 6.18
N TYR A 45 8.78 -13.49 5.58
CA TYR A 45 8.37 -12.21 5.03
C TYR A 45 8.86 -12.01 3.60
N VAL A 46 8.00 -11.41 2.77
CA VAL A 46 8.41 -10.79 1.50
C VAL A 46 9.00 -9.42 1.83
N VAL A 47 10.30 -9.26 1.64
CA VAL A 47 11.03 -8.05 2.03
C VAL A 47 11.30 -7.16 0.82
N LYS A 48 10.83 -5.91 0.90
CA LYS A 48 11.17 -4.81 -0.02
C LYS A 48 12.28 -3.97 0.58
N TYR A 49 13.32 -3.73 -0.22
CA TYR A 49 14.57 -3.17 0.26
C TYR A 49 14.63 -1.64 0.16
N SER A 50 15.16 -1.02 1.21
CA SER A 50 15.35 0.44 1.28
C SER A 50 16.32 0.98 0.23
N GLY A 51 17.27 0.15 -0.21
CA GLY A 51 18.23 0.47 -1.27
C GLY A 51 17.77 0.12 -2.69
N ALA A 52 16.51 -0.31 -2.88
CA ALA A 52 15.94 -0.54 -4.21
C ALA A 52 15.69 0.77 -4.96
N GLY A 53 15.63 0.70 -6.30
CA GLY A 53 15.73 1.84 -7.22
C GLY A 53 14.89 3.08 -6.95
N GLN A 54 13.70 2.98 -6.35
CA GLN A 54 12.84 4.13 -6.04
C GLN A 54 12.95 4.60 -4.58
N GLY A 55 13.75 3.91 -3.76
CA GLY A 55 14.08 4.31 -2.40
C GLY A 55 12.93 4.30 -1.39
N LEU A 56 13.14 5.03 -0.30
CA LEU A 56 12.22 5.08 0.84
C LEU A 56 10.78 5.53 0.52
N PRO A 57 10.51 6.45 -0.41
CA PRO A 57 9.13 6.85 -0.72
C PRO A 57 8.22 5.67 -1.09
N VAL A 58 8.74 4.67 -1.81
CA VAL A 58 7.95 3.47 -2.13
C VAL A 58 7.58 2.68 -0.89
N LEU A 59 8.50 2.52 0.08
CA LEU A 59 8.22 1.85 1.34
C LEU A 59 7.21 2.63 2.17
N VAL A 60 7.27 3.96 2.15
CA VAL A 60 6.27 4.82 2.81
C VAL A 60 4.90 4.64 2.16
N ALA A 61 4.81 4.61 0.83
CA ALA A 61 3.56 4.36 0.11
C ALA A 61 2.96 3.01 0.47
N GLU A 62 3.78 1.95 0.54
CA GLU A 62 3.35 0.61 0.99
C GLU A 62 2.73 0.65 2.38
N VAL A 63 3.42 1.29 3.35
CA VAL A 63 2.94 1.33 4.73
C VAL A 63 1.65 2.13 4.84
N VAL A 64 1.66 3.37 4.34
CA VAL A 64 0.49 4.26 4.48
C VAL A 64 -0.73 3.67 3.79
N SER A 65 -0.58 3.21 2.54
CA SER A 65 -1.70 2.65 1.78
C SER A 65 -2.12 1.28 2.30
N GLY A 66 -1.18 0.40 2.66
CA GLY A 66 -1.49 -0.91 3.22
C GLY A 66 -2.23 -0.81 4.55
N GLU A 67 -1.76 0.03 5.49
CA GLU A 67 -2.41 0.21 6.79
C GLU A 67 -3.75 0.95 6.67
N LEU A 68 -3.87 1.91 5.75
CA LEU A 68 -5.16 2.56 5.46
C LEU A 68 -6.16 1.56 4.87
N ALA A 69 -5.74 0.70 3.93
CA ALA A 69 -6.57 -0.37 3.37
C ALA A 69 -7.07 -1.32 4.47
N ARG A 70 -6.18 -1.79 5.34
CA ARG A 70 -6.52 -2.64 6.49
C ARG A 70 -7.50 -1.94 7.44
N GLY A 71 -7.27 -0.67 7.72
CA GLY A 71 -8.16 0.15 8.54
C GLY A 71 -9.55 0.32 7.92
N LEU A 72 -9.65 0.32 6.61
CA LEU A 72 -10.92 0.33 5.87
C LEU A 72 -11.56 -1.05 5.71
N GLY A 73 -10.89 -2.13 6.14
CA GLY A 73 -11.40 -3.51 6.10
C GLY A 73 -11.11 -4.23 4.78
N LEU A 74 -10.12 -3.78 4.03
CA LEU A 74 -9.59 -4.51 2.88
C LEU A 74 -8.49 -5.49 3.36
N PRO A 75 -8.47 -6.73 2.87
CA PRO A 75 -7.44 -7.72 3.22
C PRO A 75 -6.08 -7.30 2.66
N VAL A 76 -5.12 -7.05 3.55
CA VAL A 76 -3.71 -6.79 3.25
C VAL A 76 -2.89 -7.58 4.25
N PRO A 77 -1.85 -8.33 3.85
CA PRO A 77 -0.98 -9.03 4.77
C PRO A 77 -0.35 -8.09 5.81
N GLU A 78 0.00 -8.61 6.97
CA GLU A 78 0.65 -7.79 8.00
C GLU A 78 1.95 -7.21 7.48
N LEU A 79 2.17 -5.92 7.79
CA LEU A 79 3.41 -5.21 7.47
C LEU A 79 4.28 -5.12 8.72
N VAL A 80 5.58 -5.32 8.55
CA VAL A 80 6.58 -5.26 9.60
C VAL A 80 7.80 -4.48 9.12
N THR A 81 8.59 -3.93 10.03
CA THR A 81 9.95 -3.51 9.71
C THR A 81 10.92 -4.67 9.94
N VAL A 82 11.81 -4.91 8.98
CA VAL A 82 12.79 -5.99 9.01
C VAL A 82 14.19 -5.38 9.10
N GLU A 83 14.88 -5.65 10.21
CA GLU A 83 16.30 -5.33 10.33
C GLU A 83 17.11 -6.29 9.48
N LEU A 84 17.92 -5.75 8.57
CA LEU A 84 18.78 -6.53 7.67
C LEU A 84 20.24 -6.31 7.99
N ASP A 85 20.94 -7.40 8.33
CA ASP A 85 22.41 -7.44 8.29
C ASP A 85 22.88 -7.78 6.86
N PRO A 86 23.64 -6.89 6.19
CA PRO A 86 24.16 -7.15 4.84
C PRO A 86 24.97 -8.44 4.72
N ALA A 87 25.49 -8.98 5.84
CA ALA A 87 26.22 -10.25 5.84
C ALA A 87 25.35 -11.43 5.40
N LEU A 88 24.03 -11.35 5.52
CA LEU A 88 23.11 -12.39 5.04
C LEU A 88 23.18 -12.59 3.51
N GLY A 89 23.63 -11.59 2.76
CA GLY A 89 23.79 -11.66 1.30
C GLY A 89 25.12 -12.27 0.85
N LEU A 90 26.06 -12.56 1.74
CA LEU A 90 27.41 -13.01 1.34
C LEU A 90 27.43 -14.37 0.62
N SER A 91 26.45 -15.24 0.91
CA SER A 91 26.29 -16.55 0.29
C SER A 91 25.36 -16.56 -0.94
N GLU A 92 24.76 -15.44 -1.28
CA GLU A 92 23.86 -15.34 -2.42
C GLU A 92 24.67 -15.40 -3.74
N PRO A 93 24.35 -16.31 -4.66
CA PRO A 93 25.10 -16.44 -5.91
C PRO A 93 24.80 -15.31 -6.91
N ASP A 94 23.65 -14.65 -6.82
CA ASP A 94 23.24 -13.58 -7.71
C ASP A 94 23.86 -12.24 -7.26
N GLN A 95 24.73 -11.68 -8.11
CA GLN A 95 25.44 -10.44 -7.81
C GLN A 95 24.50 -9.24 -7.64
N GLU A 96 23.40 -9.19 -8.39
CA GLU A 96 22.41 -8.11 -8.29
C GLU A 96 21.73 -8.12 -6.92
N VAL A 97 21.36 -9.32 -6.45
CA VAL A 97 20.79 -9.51 -5.11
C VAL A 97 21.83 -9.16 -4.03
N GLN A 98 23.08 -9.62 -4.14
CA GLN A 98 24.13 -9.23 -3.19
C GLN A 98 24.27 -7.72 -3.09
N ASP A 99 24.33 -7.03 -4.23
CA ASP A 99 24.50 -5.58 -4.27
C ASP A 99 23.29 -4.85 -3.69
N LEU A 100 22.09 -5.38 -3.89
CA LEU A 100 20.86 -4.84 -3.29
C LEU A 100 20.87 -5.00 -1.76
N LEU A 101 21.24 -6.17 -1.25
CA LEU A 101 21.33 -6.42 0.19
C LEU A 101 22.40 -5.52 0.84
N ARG A 102 23.57 -5.33 0.21
CA ARG A 102 24.62 -4.43 0.69
C ARG A 102 24.18 -2.96 0.75
N ARG A 103 23.30 -2.53 -0.16
CA ARG A 103 22.75 -1.16 -0.20
C ARG A 103 21.56 -0.95 0.74
N SER A 104 21.09 -2.00 1.40
CA SER A 104 19.86 -2.00 2.20
C SER A 104 20.10 -2.38 3.67
N PRO A 105 21.17 -1.89 4.34
CA PRO A 105 21.41 -2.19 5.74
C PRO A 105 20.35 -1.59 6.63
N GLY A 106 20.04 -2.25 7.75
CA GLY A 106 19.06 -1.75 8.73
C GLY A 106 17.62 -2.01 8.33
N TRP A 107 16.74 -1.04 8.44
CA TRP A 107 15.30 -1.24 8.35
C TRP A 107 14.78 -1.26 6.93
N ASN A 108 14.18 -2.39 6.58
CA ASN A 108 13.47 -2.64 5.34
C ASN A 108 12.00 -2.96 5.64
N LEU A 109 11.16 -3.04 4.61
CA LEU A 109 9.75 -3.39 4.77
C LEU A 109 9.53 -4.87 4.51
N GLY A 110 8.98 -5.59 5.50
CA GLY A 110 8.48 -6.94 5.36
C GLY A 110 6.96 -6.95 5.25
N MET A 111 6.45 -7.81 4.38
CA MET A 111 5.06 -8.18 4.30
C MET A 111 4.94 -9.67 4.62
N ASP A 112 4.01 -10.03 5.51
CA ASP A 112 3.79 -11.43 5.90
C ASP A 112 3.59 -12.31 4.67
N PHE A 113 4.35 -13.39 4.58
CA PHE A 113 4.26 -14.33 3.46
C PHE A 113 3.02 -15.20 3.62
N LEU A 114 2.21 -15.29 2.60
CA LEU A 114 0.99 -16.09 2.57
C LEU A 114 1.27 -17.45 1.91
N PRO A 115 1.54 -18.53 2.68
CA PRO A 115 1.93 -19.80 2.10
C PRO A 115 0.82 -20.41 1.24
N GLY A 116 1.14 -20.77 -0.01
CA GLY A 116 0.18 -21.35 -0.94
C GLY A 116 -0.78 -20.33 -1.56
N ALA A 117 -0.56 -19.03 -1.36
CA ALA A 117 -1.28 -18.01 -2.12
C ALA A 117 -0.92 -18.10 -3.62
N LEU A 118 -1.89 -17.80 -4.46
CA LEU A 118 -1.74 -17.74 -5.92
C LEU A 118 -2.06 -16.33 -6.38
N ASP A 119 -1.48 -15.91 -7.50
CA ASP A 119 -1.90 -14.68 -8.16
C ASP A 119 -3.38 -14.72 -8.47
N LEU A 120 -4.08 -13.63 -8.19
CA LEU A 120 -5.50 -13.53 -8.50
C LEU A 120 -5.67 -13.29 -10.00
N ASP A 121 -6.27 -14.25 -10.69
CA ASP A 121 -6.76 -14.05 -12.06
C ASP A 121 -8.28 -13.82 -12.03
N PRO A 122 -8.77 -12.57 -12.24
CA PRO A 122 -10.21 -12.29 -12.25
C PRO A 122 -10.98 -12.97 -13.38
N GLY A 123 -10.29 -13.47 -14.41
CA GLY A 123 -10.88 -14.27 -15.47
C GLY A 123 -11.17 -15.70 -15.04
N ALA A 124 -10.33 -16.27 -14.18
CA ALA A 124 -10.49 -17.62 -13.64
C ALA A 124 -11.28 -17.63 -12.31
N PHE A 125 -11.16 -16.57 -11.51
CA PHE A 125 -11.80 -16.46 -10.19
C PHE A 125 -12.66 -15.20 -10.14
N PRO A 126 -13.98 -15.32 -10.29
CA PRO A 126 -14.88 -14.17 -10.21
C PRO A 126 -14.71 -13.41 -8.88
N VAL A 127 -14.56 -12.10 -8.98
CA VAL A 127 -14.45 -11.21 -7.83
C VAL A 127 -15.82 -10.61 -7.54
N ASP A 128 -16.23 -10.62 -6.28
CA ASP A 128 -17.48 -10.01 -5.82
C ASP A 128 -17.56 -8.51 -6.22
N PRO A 129 -18.66 -8.04 -6.82
CA PRO A 129 -18.80 -6.66 -7.27
C PRO A 129 -18.66 -5.62 -6.15
N GLY A 130 -19.11 -5.94 -4.94
CA GLY A 130 -18.97 -5.06 -3.78
C GLY A 130 -17.51 -4.97 -3.33
N PHE A 131 -16.78 -6.09 -3.32
CA PHE A 131 -15.35 -6.09 -3.05
C PHE A 131 -14.58 -5.33 -4.14
N ALA A 132 -14.87 -5.59 -5.42
CA ALA A 132 -14.26 -4.89 -6.55
C ALA A 132 -14.50 -3.38 -6.48
N GLY A 133 -15.71 -2.96 -6.07
CA GLY A 133 -16.05 -1.56 -5.84
C GLY A 133 -15.21 -0.92 -4.73
N ARG A 134 -15.04 -1.60 -3.60
CA ARG A 134 -14.22 -1.10 -2.49
C ARG A 134 -12.74 -0.96 -2.88
N VAL A 135 -12.18 -1.94 -3.59
CA VAL A 135 -10.77 -1.88 -4.05
C VAL A 135 -10.57 -0.76 -5.06
N LEU A 136 -11.44 -0.65 -6.07
CA LEU A 136 -11.32 0.40 -7.09
C LEU A 136 -11.50 1.81 -6.49
N TRP A 137 -12.42 1.97 -5.55
CA TRP A 137 -12.60 3.23 -4.82
C TRP A 137 -11.36 3.58 -4.00
N PHE A 138 -10.80 2.60 -3.29
CA PHE A 138 -9.59 2.76 -2.51
C PHE A 138 -8.38 3.13 -3.37
N ASP A 139 -8.17 2.41 -4.48
CA ASP A 139 -7.07 2.69 -5.40
C ASP A 139 -7.20 4.10 -6.03
N ALA A 140 -8.42 4.57 -6.30
CA ALA A 140 -8.65 5.95 -6.73
C ALA A 140 -8.36 6.99 -5.64
N LEU A 141 -8.61 6.65 -4.36
CA LEU A 141 -8.29 7.50 -3.21
C LEU A 141 -6.78 7.68 -3.05
N VAL A 142 -6.01 6.58 -3.05
CA VAL A 142 -4.56 6.61 -2.85
C VAL A 142 -3.78 6.87 -4.16
N GLY A 143 -4.48 6.92 -5.30
CA GLY A 143 -3.89 7.13 -6.61
C GLY A 143 -3.01 5.97 -7.09
N ASN A 144 -3.43 4.73 -6.86
CA ASN A 144 -2.72 3.54 -7.31
C ASN A 144 -2.73 3.45 -8.84
N VAL A 145 -1.57 3.49 -9.48
CA VAL A 145 -1.44 3.44 -10.95
C VAL A 145 -1.03 2.06 -11.47
N ASP A 146 -0.76 1.09 -10.58
CA ASP A 146 -0.11 -0.17 -10.93
C ASP A 146 -0.99 -1.42 -10.75
N ARG A 147 -2.17 -1.33 -10.12
CA ARG A 147 -3.09 -2.46 -10.02
C ARG A 147 -3.85 -2.65 -11.34
N THR A 148 -3.16 -3.23 -12.31
CA THR A 148 -3.62 -3.36 -13.70
C THR A 148 -3.81 -4.82 -14.09
N TRP A 149 -4.38 -5.06 -15.27
CA TRP A 149 -4.51 -6.41 -15.80
C TRP A 149 -3.15 -7.06 -16.14
N ARG A 150 -2.06 -6.29 -16.25
CA ARG A 150 -0.69 -6.80 -16.46
C ARG A 150 0.04 -7.06 -15.16
N ASN A 151 -0.30 -6.31 -14.13
CA ASN A 151 0.25 -6.40 -12.79
C ASN A 151 -0.91 -6.34 -11.80
N VAL A 152 -1.43 -7.51 -11.48
CA VAL A 152 -2.70 -7.62 -10.73
C VAL A 152 -2.55 -7.08 -9.31
N ASN A 153 -1.38 -7.26 -8.68
CA ASN A 153 -1.07 -6.84 -7.31
C ASN A 153 -2.13 -7.30 -6.30
N MET A 154 -2.65 -8.50 -6.52
CA MET A 154 -3.61 -9.19 -5.66
C MET A 154 -3.30 -10.68 -5.64
N LEU A 155 -3.43 -11.28 -4.47
CA LEU A 155 -3.33 -12.73 -4.27
C LEU A 155 -4.70 -13.32 -3.96
N ARG A 156 -4.85 -14.62 -4.22
CA ARG A 156 -5.92 -15.46 -3.71
C ARG A 156 -5.35 -16.39 -2.65
N TRP A 157 -5.80 -16.22 -1.40
CA TRP A 157 -5.35 -17.04 -0.29
C TRP A 157 -6.56 -17.53 0.51
N HIS A 158 -6.62 -18.86 0.76
CA HIS A 158 -7.78 -19.51 1.38
C HIS A 158 -9.14 -19.16 0.73
N GLY A 159 -9.14 -18.93 -0.58
CA GLY A 159 -10.35 -18.59 -1.33
C GLY A 159 -10.66 -17.09 -1.41
N GLU A 160 -10.02 -16.26 -0.57
CA GLU A 160 -10.27 -14.82 -0.46
C GLU A 160 -9.22 -14.00 -1.20
N PRO A 161 -9.59 -12.84 -1.78
CA PRO A 161 -8.65 -11.93 -2.41
C PRO A 161 -7.89 -11.10 -1.36
N TRP A 162 -6.58 -10.94 -1.56
CA TRP A 162 -5.68 -10.14 -0.72
C TRP A 162 -4.95 -9.10 -1.57
N LEU A 163 -4.88 -7.87 -1.09
CA LEU A 163 -4.19 -6.78 -1.77
C LEU A 163 -2.73 -6.78 -1.37
N ILE A 164 -1.85 -6.63 -2.35
CA ILE A 164 -0.41 -6.49 -2.16
C ILE A 164 0.12 -5.35 -3.03
N ASP A 165 1.36 -4.97 -2.82
CA ASP A 165 2.11 -4.01 -3.66
C ASP A 165 1.39 -2.65 -3.83
N HIS A 166 1.45 -1.82 -2.79
CA HIS A 166 0.92 -0.46 -2.80
C HIS A 166 2.00 0.60 -3.09
N GLY A 167 3.22 0.19 -3.48
CA GLY A 167 4.35 1.09 -3.68
C GLY A 167 4.15 2.13 -4.78
N ALA A 168 3.27 1.87 -5.75
CA ALA A 168 2.91 2.79 -6.84
C ALA A 168 1.73 3.72 -6.49
N THR A 169 1.45 3.93 -5.20
CA THR A 169 0.47 4.89 -4.69
C THR A 169 1.13 6.19 -4.26
N LEU A 170 0.34 7.19 -3.87
CA LEU A 170 0.80 8.45 -3.26
C LEU A 170 1.90 9.15 -4.08
N THR A 171 1.87 9.03 -5.40
CA THR A 171 2.93 9.49 -6.32
C THR A 171 3.28 10.98 -6.18
N PHE A 172 2.42 11.79 -5.55
CA PHE A 172 2.66 13.20 -5.28
C PHE A 172 3.90 13.44 -4.41
N HIS A 173 4.27 12.50 -3.54
CA HIS A 173 5.40 12.64 -2.63
C HIS A 173 6.78 12.67 -3.33
N HIS A 174 6.88 12.10 -4.54
CA HIS A 174 8.11 12.18 -5.33
C HIS A 174 8.45 13.59 -5.81
N ALA A 175 7.46 14.48 -5.84
CA ALA A 175 7.63 15.89 -6.24
C ALA A 175 7.73 16.84 -5.04
N TRP A 176 7.75 16.33 -3.81
CA TRP A 176 7.81 17.19 -2.63
C TRP A 176 9.16 17.92 -2.49
N THR A 177 9.08 19.19 -2.20
CA THR A 177 10.22 20.06 -1.86
C THR A 177 9.96 20.81 -0.55
N GLY A 178 8.95 20.40 0.21
CA GLY A 178 8.49 20.98 1.46
C GLY A 178 6.96 20.95 1.58
N PRO A 179 6.40 21.57 2.63
CA PRO A 179 4.96 21.68 2.83
C PRO A 179 4.29 22.41 1.66
N GLU A 180 3.20 21.84 1.16
CA GLU A 180 2.51 22.36 -0.01
C GLU A 180 1.48 23.43 0.38
N PRO A 181 1.37 24.52 -0.43
CA PRO A 181 0.30 25.49 -0.27
C PRO A 181 -1.09 24.86 -0.43
N PRO A 182 -2.14 25.39 0.24
CA PRO A 182 -3.50 24.82 0.18
C PRO A 182 -4.05 24.67 -1.23
N GLU A 183 -3.75 25.59 -2.14
CA GLU A 183 -4.18 25.53 -3.54
C GLU A 183 -3.53 24.37 -4.31
N VAL A 184 -2.29 24.02 -4.02
CA VAL A 184 -1.59 22.85 -4.61
C VAL A 184 -2.20 21.56 -4.08
N VAL A 185 -2.48 21.51 -2.78
CA VAL A 185 -3.16 20.38 -2.16
C VAL A 185 -4.54 20.18 -2.79
N ALA A 186 -5.34 21.25 -2.92
CA ALA A 186 -6.68 21.19 -3.48
C ALA A 186 -6.67 20.78 -4.97
N ALA A 187 -5.77 21.33 -5.77
CA ALA A 187 -5.61 20.96 -7.18
C ALA A 187 -5.22 19.49 -7.34
N GLY A 188 -4.29 19.00 -6.50
CA GLY A 188 -3.89 17.58 -6.48
C GLY A 188 -5.02 16.66 -6.03
N ALA A 189 -5.81 17.08 -5.04
CA ALA A 189 -6.94 16.34 -4.54
C ALA A 189 -8.06 16.13 -5.58
N ALA A 190 -8.26 17.11 -6.45
CA ALA A 190 -9.30 17.07 -7.48
C ALA A 190 -8.87 16.34 -8.77
N ARG A 191 -7.61 15.89 -8.89
CA ARG A 191 -7.13 15.22 -10.12
C ARG A 191 -8.00 14.00 -10.47
N PRO A 192 -8.39 13.85 -11.74
CA PRO A 192 -9.05 12.62 -12.21
C PRO A 192 -8.20 11.38 -11.91
N TYR A 193 -8.86 10.26 -11.72
CA TYR A 193 -8.22 8.95 -11.64
C TYR A 193 -8.55 8.15 -12.90
N ASP A 194 -7.52 7.70 -13.61
CA ASP A 194 -7.70 6.84 -14.78
C ASP A 194 -7.76 5.37 -14.35
N ALA A 195 -8.95 4.81 -14.33
CA ALA A 195 -9.19 3.40 -14.04
C ALA A 195 -9.20 2.52 -15.30
N SER A 196 -8.85 3.04 -16.48
CA SER A 196 -9.02 2.32 -17.75
C SER A 196 -8.26 0.98 -17.82
N ALA A 197 -7.10 0.90 -17.18
CA ALA A 197 -6.28 -0.30 -17.10
C ALA A 197 -6.48 -1.11 -15.81
N HIS A 198 -7.31 -0.64 -14.87
CA HIS A 198 -7.47 -1.28 -13.57
C HIS A 198 -8.07 -2.68 -13.70
N VAL A 199 -7.45 -3.66 -13.03
CA VAL A 199 -7.78 -5.10 -13.16
C VAL A 199 -9.24 -5.43 -12.85
N LEU A 200 -9.86 -4.74 -11.89
CA LEU A 200 -11.23 -5.01 -11.44
C LEU A 200 -12.32 -4.25 -12.20
N VAL A 201 -11.99 -3.46 -13.22
CA VAL A 201 -13.01 -2.73 -14.01
C VAL A 201 -14.05 -3.66 -14.63
N ARG A 202 -13.64 -4.89 -14.99
CA ARG A 202 -14.54 -5.90 -15.60
C ARG A 202 -15.34 -6.72 -14.58
N ALA A 203 -15.09 -6.57 -13.30
CA ALA A 203 -15.82 -7.26 -12.23
C ALA A 203 -17.13 -6.54 -11.83
N ALA A 204 -17.63 -5.63 -12.67
CA ALA A 204 -18.83 -4.82 -12.44
C ALA A 204 -18.84 -4.14 -11.04
N PRO A 205 -17.80 -3.38 -10.68
CA PRO A 205 -17.61 -2.86 -9.34
C PRO A 205 -18.73 -1.91 -8.90
N ASP A 206 -19.30 -2.13 -7.70
CA ASP A 206 -20.30 -1.25 -7.10
C ASP A 206 -19.63 -0.07 -6.39
N LEU A 207 -19.30 0.96 -7.17
CA LEU A 207 -18.69 2.18 -6.66
C LEU A 207 -19.64 3.03 -5.80
N ALA A 208 -20.96 2.92 -5.97
CA ALA A 208 -21.89 3.70 -5.18
C ALA A 208 -21.94 3.17 -3.74
N ALA A 209 -22.07 1.85 -3.59
CA ALA A 209 -22.01 1.20 -2.29
C ALA A 209 -20.65 1.38 -1.63
N ALA A 210 -19.55 1.30 -2.40
CA ALA A 210 -18.20 1.52 -1.90
C ALA A 210 -18.00 2.93 -1.35
N ASP A 211 -18.43 3.97 -2.08
CA ASP A 211 -18.34 5.37 -1.64
C ASP A 211 -19.15 5.61 -0.35
N ALA A 212 -20.39 5.12 -0.31
CA ALA A 212 -21.24 5.25 0.87
C ALA A 212 -20.65 4.56 2.12
N ALA A 213 -19.95 3.42 1.92
CA ALA A 213 -19.37 2.64 3.00
C ALA A 213 -18.01 3.17 3.47
N LEU A 214 -17.15 3.60 2.54
CA LEU A 214 -15.75 3.91 2.83
C LEU A 214 -15.49 5.39 3.10
N ALA A 215 -16.13 6.32 2.37
CA ALA A 215 -15.85 7.75 2.52
C ALA A 215 -16.05 8.27 3.96
N PRO A 216 -17.12 7.90 4.70
CA PRO A 216 -17.29 8.34 6.09
C PRO A 216 -16.25 7.78 7.06
N ARG A 217 -15.54 6.70 6.69
CA ARG A 217 -14.52 6.05 7.51
C ARG A 217 -13.13 6.64 7.31
N VAL A 218 -12.90 7.41 6.25
CA VAL A 218 -11.64 8.13 6.02
C VAL A 218 -11.62 9.38 6.90
N THR A 219 -11.35 9.16 8.18
CA THR A 219 -11.27 10.21 9.22
C THR A 219 -9.83 10.62 9.49
N PRO A 220 -9.60 11.81 10.10
CA PRO A 220 -8.26 12.20 10.57
C PRO A 220 -7.59 11.15 11.44
N ASP A 221 -8.33 10.50 12.33
CA ASP A 221 -7.82 9.46 13.22
C ASP A 221 -7.37 8.21 12.45
N LEU A 222 -8.17 7.74 11.49
CA LEU A 222 -7.83 6.57 10.69
C LEU A 222 -6.60 6.84 9.81
N VAL A 223 -6.59 7.98 9.11
CA VAL A 223 -5.47 8.35 8.24
C VAL A 223 -4.22 8.61 9.07
N GLY A 224 -4.35 9.33 10.19
CA GLY A 224 -3.25 9.57 11.14
C GLY A 224 -2.66 8.25 11.65
N ALA A 225 -3.51 7.32 12.10
CA ALA A 225 -3.06 6.00 12.57
C ALA A 225 -2.30 5.19 11.50
N ALA A 226 -2.70 5.28 10.23
CA ALA A 226 -1.99 4.62 9.12
C ALA A 226 -0.62 5.28 8.87
N VAL A 227 -0.56 6.61 8.86
CA VAL A 227 0.68 7.38 8.65
C VAL A 227 1.65 7.22 9.82
N ASP A 228 1.17 7.11 11.06
CA ASP A 228 1.98 6.90 12.26
C ASP A 228 2.69 5.53 12.30
N ARG A 229 2.29 4.60 11.42
CA ARG A 229 3.00 3.32 11.23
C ARG A 229 4.34 3.47 10.54
N VAL A 230 4.55 4.55 9.79
CA VAL A 230 5.80 4.78 9.05
C VAL A 230 6.93 5.11 10.04
N PRO A 231 8.09 4.43 9.97
CA PRO A 231 9.25 4.78 10.81
C PRO A 231 9.78 6.19 10.53
N ASP A 232 10.17 6.94 11.55
CA ASP A 232 10.72 8.30 11.41
C ASP A 232 11.89 8.38 10.43
N ARG A 233 12.78 7.38 10.48
CA ARG A 233 13.95 7.29 9.59
C ARG A 233 13.62 7.20 8.08
N TRP A 234 12.37 6.89 7.73
CA TRP A 234 11.92 6.88 6.33
C TRP A 234 11.27 8.19 5.93
N LEU A 235 11.09 9.12 6.87
CA LEU A 235 10.45 10.43 6.69
C LEU A 235 11.45 11.59 6.71
N ASP A 236 12.72 11.33 6.43
CA ASP A 236 13.71 12.39 6.17
C ASP A 236 13.53 12.90 4.74
N VAL A 237 12.66 13.89 4.57
CA VAL A 237 12.26 14.46 3.28
C VAL A 237 12.73 15.91 3.19
N ALA A 238 13.52 16.21 2.16
CA ALA A 238 14.05 17.54 1.96
C ALA A 238 12.96 18.62 1.93
N GLY A 239 13.20 19.74 2.59
CA GLY A 239 12.27 20.86 2.68
C GLY A 239 11.24 20.76 3.81
N PHE A 240 11.17 19.64 4.54
CA PHE A 240 10.39 19.49 5.76
C PHE A 240 11.29 19.64 7.00
N ALA A 241 10.73 20.17 8.09
CA ALA A 241 11.50 20.42 9.31
C ALA A 241 11.79 19.13 10.10
N ASP A 242 10.84 18.19 10.07
CA ASP A 242 10.89 16.95 10.84
C ASP A 242 9.87 15.90 10.31
N PRO A 243 9.95 14.64 10.77
CA PRO A 243 8.99 13.60 10.41
C PRO A 243 7.53 13.92 10.74
N ALA A 244 7.26 14.71 11.79
CA ALA A 244 5.88 15.06 12.14
C ALA A 244 5.25 15.97 11.07
N GLN A 245 6.02 16.89 10.52
CA GLN A 245 5.56 17.74 9.42
C GLN A 245 5.30 16.93 8.14
N VAL A 246 6.13 15.92 7.84
CA VAL A 246 5.89 15.01 6.71
C VAL A 246 4.61 14.21 6.91
N ARG A 247 4.37 13.67 8.13
CA ARG A 247 3.13 12.97 8.46
C ARG A 247 1.91 13.86 8.28
N ALA A 248 1.97 15.10 8.77
CA ALA A 248 0.88 16.06 8.61
C ALA A 248 0.55 16.33 7.13
N ALA A 249 1.56 16.36 6.25
CA ALA A 249 1.37 16.53 4.81
C ALA A 249 0.67 15.32 4.18
N TYR A 250 1.02 14.07 4.52
CA TYR A 250 0.29 12.87 4.08
C TYR A 250 -1.17 12.90 4.53
N VAL A 251 -1.40 13.17 5.82
CA VAL A 251 -2.77 13.27 6.37
C VAL A 251 -3.59 14.32 5.61
N THR A 252 -3.03 15.51 5.42
CA THR A 252 -3.68 16.60 4.70
C THR A 252 -4.03 16.20 3.27
N ARG A 253 -3.11 15.58 2.55
CA ARG A 253 -3.33 15.14 1.17
C ARG A 253 -4.42 14.09 1.05
N LEU A 254 -4.41 13.06 1.90
CA LEU A 254 -5.40 11.97 1.85
C LEU A 254 -6.80 12.44 2.25
N LEU A 255 -6.91 13.29 3.28
CA LEU A 255 -8.20 13.88 3.67
C LEU A 255 -8.75 14.82 2.60
N ALA A 256 -7.91 15.67 2.01
CA ALA A 256 -8.30 16.53 0.90
C ALA A 256 -8.77 15.70 -0.30
N ARG A 257 -8.07 14.60 -0.63
CA ARG A 257 -8.44 13.69 -1.72
C ARG A 257 -9.81 13.05 -1.48
N CYS A 258 -10.08 12.58 -0.27
CA CYS A 258 -11.38 12.02 0.11
C CYS A 258 -12.48 13.10 0.05
N ALA A 259 -12.23 14.30 0.54
CA ALA A 259 -13.18 15.42 0.49
C ALA A 259 -13.52 15.83 -0.95
N ALA A 260 -12.53 15.79 -1.85
CA ALA A 260 -12.68 16.15 -3.27
C ALA A 260 -13.23 15.00 -4.15
N ARG A 261 -13.78 13.91 -3.59
CA ARG A 261 -14.20 12.73 -4.36
C ARG A 261 -15.23 13.02 -5.45
N GLU A 262 -16.04 14.06 -5.29
CA GLU A 262 -16.98 14.51 -6.32
C GLU A 262 -16.30 15.04 -7.60
N ALA A 263 -14.98 15.31 -7.55
CA ALA A 263 -14.21 15.70 -8.73
C ALA A 263 -13.66 14.50 -9.51
N TRP A 264 -13.34 13.39 -8.88
CA TRP A 264 -12.72 12.22 -9.52
C TRP A 264 -13.62 10.99 -9.66
N LEU A 265 -14.55 10.77 -8.73
CA LEU A 265 -15.42 9.59 -8.75
C LEU A 265 -16.38 9.54 -9.94
N PRO A 266 -16.98 10.65 -10.43
CA PRO A 266 -17.82 10.63 -11.62
C PRO A 266 -17.11 10.12 -12.88
N GLY A 267 -15.82 10.44 -13.06
CA GLY A 267 -15.01 9.96 -14.18
C GLY A 267 -14.87 8.43 -14.17
N VAL A 268 -14.59 7.87 -12.99
CA VAL A 268 -14.50 6.39 -12.80
C VAL A 268 -15.87 5.74 -13.07
N ARG A 269 -16.96 6.31 -12.54
CA ARG A 269 -18.34 5.81 -12.81
C ARG A 269 -18.72 5.86 -14.29
N ALA A 270 -18.32 6.92 -15.01
CA ALA A 270 -18.59 7.06 -16.44
C ALA A 270 -17.87 5.98 -17.26
N LEU A 271 -16.61 5.70 -16.93
CA LEU A 271 -15.82 4.64 -17.57
C LEU A 271 -16.47 3.26 -17.40
N LEU A 272 -17.02 2.95 -16.22
CA LEU A 272 -17.69 1.67 -15.97
C LEU A 272 -18.98 1.52 -16.81
N ARG A 273 -19.78 2.59 -16.93
CA ARG A 273 -21.01 2.57 -17.76
C ARG A 273 -20.73 2.38 -19.23
N GLY A 274 -19.66 2.97 -19.75
CA GLY A 274 -19.28 2.85 -21.17
C GLY A 274 -18.77 1.47 -21.59
N ARG A 275 -18.50 0.58 -20.64
CA ARG A 275 -18.03 -0.80 -20.91
C ARG A 275 -19.12 -1.86 -20.78
N GLY A 276 -20.30 -1.50 -20.28
CA GLY A 276 -21.47 -2.39 -20.16
C GLY A 276 -22.45 -2.28 -21.33
N ALA A 277 -22.15 -1.43 -22.31
CA ALA A 277 -22.86 -1.30 -23.57
C ALA A 277 -22.03 -1.92 -24.70
#